data_89f89d7e30b1a189c588b80ca76c0582
#
_entry.id   89f89d7e30b1a189c588b80ca76c0582
#
_cell.length_a   1.000
_cell.length_b   1.000
_cell.length_c   1.000
_cell.angle_alpha   90.00
_cell.angle_beta   90.00
_cell.angle_gamma   90.00
#
_symmetry.space_group_name_H-M   'P 1'
#
loop_
_entity.id
_entity.type
_entity.pdbx_description
1 polymer ?
#
loop_
_entity_poly.entity_id
_entity_poly.type
_entity_poly.pdbx_seq_one_letter_code
_entity_poly.pdbx_strand_id
1 'polypeptide(L)'
;LADMPYMILMDHNFKRVRTVTGEADIHYQINSPVVRKNQLSLEQVKLFEAFVRENSAAEDVTMGTVYAKGYASPDGPENFNQKLSAERSKSGEKAIKENLKGIDVQYDAAAYGEDWEGFRELVAASDIADKDLILQVLSMYDSSARREQEIKNLSAVYNELKTKILPELRRTQL
;
A
#
# COMPACT_ATOMS: atom_id res chain seq x y z
N LEU A 1 -29.39 -59.85 18.72
CA LEU A 1 -29.84 -58.62 18.08
C LEU A 1 -28.87 -57.53 18.47
N ALA A 2 -27.95 -57.22 17.56
CA ALA A 2 -26.97 -56.18 17.74
C ALA A 2 -27.60 -54.81 17.51
N ASP A 3 -27.56 -53.93 18.51
CA ASP A 3 -27.93 -52.54 18.35
C ASP A 3 -27.01 -51.88 17.31
N MET A 4 -27.56 -51.47 16.18
CA MET A 4 -26.87 -50.63 15.23
C MET A 4 -26.86 -49.19 15.77
N PRO A 5 -25.70 -48.55 15.88
CA PRO A 5 -25.68 -47.16 16.26
C PRO A 5 -26.23 -46.31 15.11
N TYR A 6 -27.27 -45.54 15.41
CA TYR A 6 -27.79 -44.51 14.50
C TYR A 6 -26.71 -43.46 14.29
N MET A 7 -26.09 -43.45 13.12
CA MET A 7 -25.28 -42.30 12.70
C MET A 7 -26.24 -41.16 12.37
N ILE A 8 -26.29 -40.16 13.26
CA ILE A 8 -26.93 -38.89 12.94
C ILE A 8 -25.96 -38.15 12.01
N LEU A 9 -26.26 -38.20 10.71
CA LEU A 9 -25.67 -37.28 9.76
C LEU A 9 -26.18 -35.90 10.02
N MET A 10 -25.45 -35.14 10.85
CA MET A 10 -25.65 -33.70 10.95
C MET A 10 -25.15 -33.08 9.66
N ASP A 11 -26.03 -32.45 8.92
CA ASP A 11 -25.68 -31.55 7.84
C ASP A 11 -24.78 -30.44 8.40
N HIS A 12 -23.47 -30.61 8.25
CA HIS A 12 -22.51 -29.57 8.57
C HIS A 12 -22.59 -28.51 7.48
N ASN A 13 -23.48 -27.55 7.65
CA ASN A 13 -23.53 -26.32 6.88
C ASN A 13 -22.33 -25.42 7.26
N PHE A 14 -21.13 -25.97 7.15
CA PHE A 14 -19.89 -25.25 7.42
C PHE A 14 -19.56 -24.39 6.21
N LYS A 15 -20.10 -23.17 6.17
CA LYS A 15 -19.68 -22.15 5.22
C LYS A 15 -18.29 -21.69 5.58
N ARG A 16 -17.29 -22.10 4.81
CA ARG A 16 -15.91 -21.62 4.94
C ARG A 16 -15.85 -20.18 4.47
N VAL A 17 -15.77 -19.24 5.41
CA VAL A 17 -15.54 -17.82 5.10
C VAL A 17 -14.09 -17.66 4.61
N ARG A 18 -13.91 -17.10 3.42
CA ARG A 18 -12.60 -16.72 2.85
C ARG A 18 -12.53 -15.20 2.73
N THR A 19 -11.44 -14.62 3.20
CA THR A 19 -11.13 -13.21 2.93
C THR A 19 -10.35 -13.12 1.63
N VAL A 20 -10.80 -12.26 0.72
CA VAL A 20 -10.12 -11.94 -0.54
C VAL A 20 -9.81 -10.45 -0.53
N THR A 21 -8.59 -10.08 -0.91
CA THR A 21 -8.13 -8.70 -0.95
C THR A 21 -7.67 -8.32 -2.34
N GLY A 22 -7.92 -7.08 -2.75
CA GLY A 22 -7.37 -6.47 -3.96
C GLY A 22 -6.49 -5.29 -3.57
N GLU A 23 -5.41 -5.08 -4.30
CA GLU A 23 -4.45 -4.01 -4.04
C GLU A 23 -4.05 -3.30 -5.33
N ALA A 24 -3.78 -2.00 -5.23
CA ALA A 24 -3.18 -1.21 -6.31
C ALA A 24 -2.48 0.02 -5.73
N ASP A 25 -1.48 0.52 -6.45
CA ASP A 25 -0.72 1.72 -6.07
C ASP A 25 -0.98 2.87 -7.05
N ILE A 26 -1.20 4.06 -6.48
CA ILE A 26 -1.21 5.32 -7.20
C ILE A 26 0.08 6.07 -6.84
N HIS A 27 0.96 6.31 -7.80
CA HIS A 27 2.23 6.98 -7.57
C HIS A 27 2.13 8.49 -7.84
N TYR A 28 2.91 9.25 -7.06
CA TYR A 28 2.96 10.70 -7.10
C TYR A 28 4.32 11.23 -7.50
N GLN A 29 4.32 12.44 -8.03
CA GLN A 29 5.55 13.20 -8.20
C GLN A 29 6.11 13.65 -6.85
N ILE A 30 7.39 13.99 -6.84
CA ILE A 30 8.04 14.54 -5.64
C ILE A 30 7.27 15.76 -5.12
N ASN A 31 7.10 15.85 -3.80
CA ASN A 31 6.40 16.95 -3.10
C ASN A 31 4.97 17.25 -3.60
N SER A 32 4.33 16.30 -4.26
CA SER A 32 2.98 16.49 -4.82
C SER A 32 1.99 15.44 -4.31
N PRO A 33 0.78 15.86 -3.92
CA PRO A 33 -0.35 14.98 -3.65
C PRO A 33 -1.30 14.85 -4.85
N VAL A 34 -0.94 15.38 -6.03
CA VAL A 34 -1.82 15.41 -7.19
C VAL A 34 -1.85 14.04 -7.88
N VAL A 35 -3.04 13.45 -7.96
CA VAL A 35 -3.26 12.21 -8.72
C VAL A 35 -3.23 12.53 -10.22
N ARG A 36 -2.32 11.87 -10.94
CA ARG A 36 -2.21 12.02 -12.38
C ARG A 36 -3.12 11.01 -13.11
N LYS A 37 -3.76 11.44 -14.19
CA LYS A 37 -4.67 10.59 -14.96
C LYS A 37 -4.03 9.30 -15.47
N ASN A 38 -2.76 9.35 -15.85
CA ASN A 38 -2.03 8.15 -16.31
C ASN A 38 -1.88 7.10 -15.23
N GLN A 39 -1.84 7.48 -13.94
CA GLN A 39 -1.80 6.53 -12.83
C GLN A 39 -3.12 5.76 -12.70
N LEU A 40 -4.24 6.43 -12.86
CA LEU A 40 -5.58 5.81 -12.84
C LEU A 40 -5.84 4.90 -14.05
N SER A 41 -5.07 5.06 -15.12
CA SER A 41 -5.16 4.23 -16.33
C SER A 41 -4.27 2.97 -16.28
N LEU A 42 -3.44 2.82 -15.26
CA LEU A 42 -2.59 1.63 -15.10
C LEU A 42 -3.44 0.37 -14.88
N GLU A 43 -2.97 -0.74 -15.45
CA GLU A 43 -3.66 -2.02 -15.38
C GLU A 43 -3.98 -2.44 -13.93
N GLN A 44 -3.02 -2.28 -13.01
CA GLN A 44 -3.23 -2.62 -11.59
C GLN A 44 -4.41 -1.85 -10.97
N VAL A 45 -4.59 -0.57 -11.31
CA VAL A 45 -5.70 0.24 -10.80
C VAL A 45 -7.01 -0.21 -11.44
N LYS A 46 -7.02 -0.52 -12.73
CA LYS A 46 -8.19 -1.05 -13.43
C LYS A 46 -8.61 -2.42 -12.91
N LEU A 47 -7.67 -3.29 -12.61
CA LEU A 47 -7.94 -4.59 -11.98
C LEU A 47 -8.50 -4.42 -10.57
N PHE A 48 -7.99 -3.47 -9.79
CA PHE A 48 -8.53 -3.14 -8.48
C PHE A 48 -9.98 -2.62 -8.58
N GLU A 49 -10.27 -1.71 -9.51
CA GLU A 49 -11.64 -1.21 -9.75
C GLU A 49 -12.58 -2.36 -10.14
N ALA A 50 -12.14 -3.25 -11.04
CA ALA A 50 -12.91 -4.42 -11.43
C ALA A 50 -13.17 -5.36 -10.24
N PHE A 51 -12.15 -5.62 -9.42
CA PHE A 51 -12.28 -6.41 -8.20
C PHE A 51 -13.34 -5.84 -7.26
N VAL A 52 -13.34 -4.52 -7.01
CA VAL A 52 -14.34 -3.88 -6.15
C VAL A 52 -15.74 -3.99 -6.77
N ARG A 53 -15.91 -3.75 -8.08
CA ARG A 53 -17.20 -3.86 -8.77
C ARG A 53 -17.78 -5.26 -8.74
N GLU A 54 -16.96 -6.26 -9.04
CA GLU A 54 -17.37 -7.66 -9.09
C GLU A 54 -17.79 -8.16 -7.70
N ASN A 55 -16.98 -7.86 -6.68
CA ASN A 55 -17.27 -8.31 -5.32
C ASN A 55 -18.45 -7.56 -4.68
N SER A 56 -18.66 -6.29 -5.03
CA SER A 56 -19.83 -5.54 -4.53
C SER A 56 -21.16 -6.00 -5.15
N ALA A 57 -21.11 -6.61 -6.33
CA ALA A 57 -22.28 -7.16 -7.01
C ALA A 57 -22.57 -8.63 -6.66
N ALA A 58 -21.65 -9.34 -6.04
CA ALA A 58 -21.80 -10.75 -5.71
C ALA A 58 -22.67 -10.95 -4.45
N GLU A 59 -23.70 -11.80 -4.53
CA GLU A 59 -24.65 -12.05 -3.45
C GLU A 59 -24.04 -12.76 -2.24
N ASP A 60 -22.98 -13.51 -2.44
CA ASP A 60 -22.29 -14.31 -1.41
C ASP A 60 -21.06 -13.61 -0.82
N VAL A 61 -20.82 -12.35 -1.20
CA VAL A 61 -19.67 -11.54 -0.76
C VAL A 61 -20.15 -10.39 0.14
N THR A 62 -19.52 -10.28 1.30
CA THR A 62 -19.65 -9.08 2.13
C THR A 62 -18.47 -8.15 1.84
N MET A 63 -18.73 -7.01 1.22
CA MET A 63 -17.72 -5.99 0.97
C MET A 63 -17.21 -5.39 2.26
N GLY A 64 -15.90 -5.32 2.39
CA GLY A 64 -15.21 -4.54 3.41
C GLY A 64 -15.04 -3.08 3.00
N THR A 65 -14.06 -2.44 3.62
CA THR A 65 -13.70 -1.04 3.37
C THR A 65 -12.59 -0.95 2.33
N VAL A 66 -12.68 0.03 1.44
CA VAL A 66 -11.58 0.45 0.57
C VAL A 66 -10.69 1.40 1.36
N TYR A 67 -9.48 0.97 1.67
CA TYR A 67 -8.49 1.78 2.37
C TYR A 67 -7.59 2.49 1.38
N ALA A 68 -7.37 3.80 1.60
CA ALA A 68 -6.40 4.61 0.88
C ALA A 68 -5.27 5.00 1.83
N LYS A 69 -4.18 4.24 1.81
CA LYS A 69 -3.02 4.42 2.68
C LYS A 69 -2.00 5.32 1.99
N GLY A 70 -1.85 6.56 2.48
CA GLY A 70 -0.92 7.54 1.93
C GLY A 70 0.47 7.41 2.53
N TYR A 71 1.48 7.39 1.67
CA TYR A 71 2.89 7.31 2.03
C TYR A 71 3.71 8.44 1.41
N ALA A 72 4.78 8.82 2.07
CA ALA A 72 5.82 9.70 1.54
C ALA A 72 7.16 8.96 1.48
N SER A 73 8.00 9.33 0.52
CA SER A 73 9.39 8.87 0.51
C SER A 73 10.15 9.52 1.66
N PRO A 74 11.10 8.81 2.29
CA PRO A 74 11.87 9.31 3.42
C PRO A 74 13.00 10.24 2.96
N ASP A 75 12.64 11.29 2.25
CA ASP A 75 13.54 12.37 1.84
C ASP A 75 12.90 13.72 2.16
N GLY A 76 13.59 14.51 2.98
CA GLY A 76 13.13 15.80 3.48
C GLY A 76 12.56 15.76 4.90
N PRO A 77 12.00 16.88 5.39
CA PRO A 77 11.53 16.97 6.77
C PRO A 77 10.36 16.02 7.07
N GLU A 78 10.48 15.25 8.15
CA GLU A 78 9.50 14.26 8.58
C GLU A 78 8.08 14.87 8.76
N ASN A 79 8.00 16.07 9.37
CA ASN A 79 6.72 16.75 9.56
C ASN A 79 6.05 17.18 8.25
N PHE A 80 6.83 17.53 7.24
CA PHE A 80 6.34 17.79 5.89
C PHE A 80 5.83 16.51 5.25
N ASN A 81 6.59 15.43 5.34
CA ASN A 81 6.23 14.12 4.79
C ASN A 81 4.98 13.53 5.46
N GLN A 82 4.80 13.79 6.76
CA GLN A 82 3.56 13.39 7.46
C GLN A 82 2.33 14.09 6.87
N LYS A 83 2.41 15.40 6.61
CA LYS A 83 1.32 16.15 5.97
C LYS A 83 1.08 15.68 4.53
N LEU A 84 2.16 15.50 3.77
CA LEU A 84 2.10 15.05 2.38
C LEU A 84 1.46 13.66 2.26
N SER A 85 1.77 12.74 3.17
CA SER A 85 1.13 11.42 3.20
C SER A 85 -0.38 11.51 3.46
N ALA A 86 -0.81 12.42 4.34
CA ALA A 86 -2.22 12.67 4.60
C ALA A 86 -2.95 13.27 3.39
N GLU A 87 -2.32 14.19 2.68
CA GLU A 87 -2.88 14.77 1.45
C GLU A 87 -2.98 13.71 0.33
N ARG A 88 -1.98 12.84 0.19
CA ARG A 88 -2.00 11.72 -0.75
C ARG A 88 -3.08 10.70 -0.45
N SER A 89 -3.28 10.34 0.81
CA SER A 89 -4.36 9.42 1.18
C SER A 89 -5.73 9.96 0.77
N LYS A 90 -5.99 11.22 1.03
CA LYS A 90 -7.26 11.89 0.66
C LYS A 90 -7.43 12.06 -0.85
N SER A 91 -6.38 12.44 -1.56
CA SER A 91 -6.44 12.60 -3.01
C SER A 91 -6.61 11.25 -3.73
N GLY A 92 -5.94 10.22 -3.25
CA GLY A 92 -6.10 8.85 -3.76
C GLY A 92 -7.50 8.29 -3.47
N GLU A 93 -8.01 8.45 -2.25
CA GLU A 93 -9.39 8.09 -1.91
C GLU A 93 -10.39 8.78 -2.83
N LYS A 94 -10.28 10.10 -2.98
CA LYS A 94 -11.17 10.89 -3.84
C LYS A 94 -11.15 10.38 -5.27
N ALA A 95 -9.96 10.14 -5.83
CA ALA A 95 -9.82 9.68 -7.21
C ALA A 95 -10.46 8.31 -7.43
N ILE A 96 -10.23 7.34 -6.54
CA ILE A 96 -10.80 6.01 -6.69
C ILE A 96 -12.32 6.00 -6.43
N LYS A 97 -12.79 6.83 -5.51
CA LYS A 97 -14.21 7.02 -5.23
C LYS A 97 -14.97 7.60 -6.43
N GLU A 98 -14.36 8.53 -7.16
CA GLU A 98 -14.92 9.06 -8.41
C GLU A 98 -15.02 7.97 -9.48
N ASN A 99 -14.00 7.13 -9.63
CA ASN A 99 -14.00 6.03 -10.58
C ASN A 99 -14.98 4.91 -10.22
N LEU A 100 -15.24 4.70 -8.93
CA LEU A 100 -16.19 3.71 -8.41
C LEU A 100 -17.56 4.31 -8.08
N LYS A 101 -17.89 5.45 -8.66
CA LYS A 101 -19.17 6.11 -8.43
C LYS A 101 -20.35 5.18 -8.74
N GLY A 102 -21.29 5.13 -7.80
CA GLY A 102 -22.48 4.27 -7.88
C GLY A 102 -22.27 2.87 -7.27
N ILE A 103 -21.08 2.56 -6.77
CA ILE A 103 -20.80 1.34 -5.99
C ILE A 103 -20.94 1.68 -4.50
N ASP A 104 -21.76 0.91 -3.79
CA ASP A 104 -21.94 1.06 -2.35
C ASP A 104 -20.82 0.34 -1.59
N VAL A 105 -19.78 1.09 -1.25
CA VAL A 105 -18.63 0.62 -0.49
C VAL A 105 -18.13 1.73 0.44
N GLN A 106 -17.65 1.34 1.62
CA GLN A 106 -17.07 2.28 2.57
C GLN A 106 -15.61 2.61 2.17
N TYR A 107 -15.19 3.84 2.47
CA TYR A 107 -13.84 4.33 2.21
C TYR A 107 -13.22 4.86 3.50
N ASP A 108 -11.92 4.65 3.66
CA ASP A 108 -11.13 5.20 4.75
C ASP A 108 -9.75 5.63 4.25
N ALA A 109 -9.34 6.85 4.60
CA ALA A 109 -8.05 7.41 4.22
C ALA A 109 -7.15 7.54 5.46
N ALA A 110 -5.97 6.95 5.41
CA ALA A 110 -5.00 6.97 6.50
C ALA A 110 -3.61 7.44 6.02
N ALA A 111 -2.98 8.29 6.83
CA ALA A 111 -1.62 8.79 6.62
C ALA A 111 -0.62 7.93 7.37
N TYR A 112 0.39 7.44 6.65
CA TYR A 112 1.45 6.60 7.23
C TYR A 112 2.81 7.31 7.31
N GLY A 113 2.90 8.55 6.78
CA GLY A 113 4.16 9.32 6.81
C GLY A 113 5.22 8.72 5.89
N GLU A 114 6.46 8.73 6.37
CA GLU A 114 7.60 8.17 5.66
C GLU A 114 7.60 6.63 5.71
N ASP A 115 7.74 6.02 4.54
CA ASP A 115 7.71 4.56 4.40
C ASP A 115 9.12 3.95 4.52
N TRP A 116 9.67 3.94 5.71
CA TRP A 116 10.96 3.32 5.99
C TRP A 116 10.95 1.80 5.84
N GLU A 117 9.82 1.15 6.09
CA GLU A 117 9.71 -0.30 5.88
C GLU A 117 9.72 -0.65 4.40
N GLY A 118 8.92 0.03 3.58
CA GLY A 118 8.96 -0.12 2.13
C GLY A 118 10.32 0.24 1.54
N PHE A 119 11.00 1.26 2.08
CA PHE A 119 12.38 1.58 1.72
C PHE A 119 13.32 0.40 1.98
N ARG A 120 13.27 -0.19 3.16
CA ARG A 120 14.05 -1.37 3.53
C ARG A 120 13.83 -2.53 2.56
N GLU A 121 12.57 -2.86 2.30
CA GLU A 121 12.18 -3.97 1.42
C GLU A 121 12.69 -3.76 -0.01
N LEU A 122 12.50 -2.56 -0.58
CA LEU A 122 12.94 -2.24 -1.93
C LEU A 122 14.47 -2.25 -2.05
N VAL A 123 15.19 -1.72 -1.08
CA VAL A 123 16.66 -1.76 -1.04
C VAL A 123 17.14 -3.20 -0.96
N ALA A 124 16.57 -4.02 -0.09
CA ALA A 124 16.95 -5.42 0.07
C ALA A 124 16.76 -6.24 -1.21
N ALA A 125 15.67 -5.97 -1.96
CA ALA A 125 15.36 -6.62 -3.24
C ALA A 125 16.13 -6.06 -4.44
N SER A 126 16.82 -4.92 -4.29
CA SER A 126 17.52 -4.23 -5.37
C SER A 126 18.90 -4.82 -5.67
N ASP A 127 19.45 -4.39 -6.81
CA ASP A 127 20.84 -4.63 -7.24
C ASP A 127 21.79 -3.48 -6.89
N ILE A 128 21.36 -2.55 -6.04
CA ILE A 128 22.15 -1.38 -5.65
C ILE A 128 23.44 -1.85 -4.96
N ALA A 129 24.58 -1.32 -5.42
CA ALA A 129 25.85 -1.51 -4.75
C ALA A 129 25.75 -0.96 -3.31
N ASP A 130 26.45 -1.60 -2.37
CA ASP A 130 26.47 -1.20 -0.96
C ASP A 130 25.08 -1.24 -0.26
N LYS A 131 24.09 -1.97 -0.79
CA LYS A 131 22.76 -2.11 -0.15
C LYS A 131 22.86 -2.60 1.30
N ASP A 132 23.81 -3.47 1.60
CA ASP A 132 24.02 -3.98 2.97
C ASP A 132 24.42 -2.85 3.94
N LEU A 133 25.20 -1.88 3.46
CA LEU A 133 25.56 -0.69 4.24
C LEU A 133 24.35 0.19 4.54
N ILE A 134 23.46 0.36 3.55
CA ILE A 134 22.20 1.10 3.73
C ILE A 134 21.32 0.39 4.77
N LEU A 135 21.15 -0.91 4.65
CA LEU A 135 20.37 -1.73 5.60
C LEU A 135 20.95 -1.67 7.01
N GLN A 136 22.28 -1.62 7.12
CA GLN A 136 22.97 -1.43 8.40
C GLN A 136 22.64 -0.07 9.01
N VAL A 137 22.66 1.02 8.23
CA VAL A 137 22.27 2.37 8.71
C VAL A 137 20.85 2.34 9.26
N LEU A 138 19.90 1.68 8.58
CA LEU A 138 18.52 1.55 9.07
C LEU A 138 18.40 0.80 10.40
N SER A 139 19.29 -0.17 10.64
CA SER A 139 19.30 -0.93 11.90
C SER A 139 19.96 -0.17 13.05
N MET A 140 20.88 0.74 12.74
CA MET A 140 21.65 1.51 13.75
C MET A 140 20.91 2.74 14.25
N TYR A 141 20.05 3.34 13.45
CA TYR A 141 19.39 4.61 13.77
C TYR A 141 17.87 4.49 13.70
N ASP A 142 17.19 4.97 14.73
CA ASP A 142 15.71 5.02 14.77
C ASP A 142 15.16 6.36 14.28
N SER A 143 15.94 7.43 14.38
CA SER A 143 15.54 8.76 13.94
C SER A 143 15.56 8.89 12.43
N SER A 144 14.43 9.31 11.84
CA SER A 144 14.30 9.57 10.40
C SER A 144 15.36 10.55 9.90
N ALA A 145 15.54 11.69 10.58
CA ALA A 145 16.53 12.70 10.21
C ALA A 145 17.97 12.14 10.21
N ARG A 146 18.30 11.26 11.16
CA ARG A 146 19.62 10.64 11.23
C ARG A 146 19.82 9.62 10.12
N ARG A 147 18.83 8.78 9.87
CA ARG A 147 18.84 7.83 8.75
C ARG A 147 19.06 8.54 7.42
N GLU A 148 18.28 9.58 7.16
CA GLU A 148 18.38 10.39 5.95
C GLU A 148 19.77 11.01 5.77
N GLN A 149 20.32 11.60 6.83
CA GLN A 149 21.64 12.21 6.81
C GLN A 149 22.74 11.20 6.51
N GLU A 150 22.75 10.05 7.18
CA GLU A 150 23.78 9.02 6.97
C GLU A 150 23.68 8.41 5.56
N ILE A 151 22.47 8.20 5.04
CA ILE A 151 22.28 7.71 3.68
C ILE A 151 22.73 8.75 2.64
N LYS A 152 22.47 10.04 2.87
CA LYS A 152 22.97 11.13 2.00
C LYS A 152 24.48 11.24 1.98
N ASN A 153 25.15 10.89 3.07
CA ASN A 153 26.61 10.84 3.13
C ASN A 153 27.20 9.75 2.22
N LEU A 154 26.40 8.76 1.85
CA LEU A 154 26.73 7.72 0.86
C LEU A 154 26.40 8.22 -0.56
N SER A 155 27.05 9.30 -1.01
CA SER A 155 26.65 10.10 -2.18
C SER A 155 26.47 9.33 -3.49
N ALA A 156 27.32 8.35 -3.77
CA ALA A 156 27.19 7.51 -4.96
C ALA A 156 25.92 6.67 -4.95
N VAL A 157 25.62 6.08 -3.80
CA VAL A 157 24.45 5.23 -3.59
C VAL A 157 23.17 6.07 -3.54
N TYR A 158 23.24 7.27 -2.98
CA TYR A 158 22.07 8.15 -2.86
C TYR A 158 21.46 8.51 -4.22
N ASN A 159 22.28 8.70 -5.24
CA ASN A 159 21.78 8.96 -6.60
C ASN A 159 20.99 7.77 -7.17
N GLU A 160 21.42 6.54 -6.90
CA GLU A 160 20.65 5.36 -7.29
C GLU A 160 19.34 5.25 -6.52
N LEU A 161 19.35 5.55 -5.21
CA LEU A 161 18.14 5.57 -4.38
C LEU A 161 17.10 6.57 -4.89
N LYS A 162 17.53 7.77 -5.29
CA LYS A 162 16.65 8.82 -5.83
C LYS A 162 15.93 8.41 -7.11
N THR A 163 16.54 7.58 -7.92
CA THR A 163 16.01 7.17 -9.22
C THR A 163 15.28 5.84 -9.17
N LYS A 164 15.73 4.89 -8.36
CA LYS A 164 15.21 3.52 -8.33
C LYS A 164 14.25 3.22 -7.17
N ILE A 165 14.44 3.85 -6.01
CA ILE A 165 13.75 3.49 -4.78
C ILE A 165 12.73 4.56 -4.35
N LEU A 166 13.18 5.80 -4.16
CA LEU A 166 12.33 6.85 -3.59
C LEU A 166 11.05 7.12 -4.41
N PRO A 167 11.03 7.06 -5.75
CA PRO A 167 9.81 7.25 -6.52
C PRO A 167 8.72 6.22 -6.22
N GLU A 168 9.10 4.98 -5.95
CA GLU A 168 8.17 3.88 -5.63
C GLU A 168 7.46 4.07 -4.26
N LEU A 169 8.08 4.83 -3.36
CA LEU A 169 7.55 5.11 -2.02
C LEU A 169 6.56 6.29 -1.98
N ARG A 170 6.46 7.07 -3.06
CA ARG A 170 5.55 8.21 -3.19
C ARG A 170 4.19 7.73 -3.67
N ARG A 171 3.43 7.07 -2.82
CA ARG A 171 2.21 6.38 -3.26
C ARG A 171 1.03 6.51 -2.28
N THR A 172 -0.14 6.26 -2.83
CA THR A 172 -1.30 5.78 -2.08
C THR A 172 -1.52 4.33 -2.44
N GLN A 173 -1.46 3.46 -1.45
CA GLN A 173 -1.82 2.06 -1.58
C GLN A 173 -3.33 1.89 -1.33
N LEU A 174 -3.99 1.33 -2.30
CA LEU A 174 -5.40 0.96 -2.22
C LEU A 174 -5.55 -0.48 -1.80
#